data_70c69a585ad74ea25438a87943fb58b6
#
_entry.id   70c69a585ad74ea25438a87943fb58b6
#
_cell.length_a   1.000
_cell.length_b   1.000
_cell.length_c   1.000
_cell.angle_alpha   90.00
_cell.angle_beta   90.00
_cell.angle_gamma   90.00
#
_symmetry.space_group_name_H-M   'P 1'
#
loop_
_entity.id
_entity.type
_entity.pdbx_description
1 polymer ?
#
loop_
_entity_poly.entity_id
_entity_poly.type
_entity_poly.pdbx_seq_one_letter_code
_entity_poly.pdbx_strand_id
1 'polypeptide(L)'
;MPVGAYQKQAEKREIGGQSAIHHIWEGFELMPLQTEYNKDTIKESILNKLLRYYGCTIEDATPKQIYAAVASTVRDQIMLKWRFEKEARRSEKAKRLYYLSIEFLTGRWLHNNLLNLCSTKEYEQAFEELGLTLRGVLHEEPEPALGNGGLGRLA
;
A
#
# COMPACT_ATOMS: atom_id res chain seq x y z
N MET A 1 0.35 2.32 21.92
CA MET A 1 0.35 0.99 22.59
C MET A 1 1.48 0.17 22.00
N PRO A 2 2.34 -0.46 22.79
CA PRO A 2 3.53 -1.14 22.28
C PRO A 2 3.15 -2.43 21.54
N VAL A 3 3.83 -2.67 20.42
CA VAL A 3 3.69 -3.80 19.48
C VAL A 3 3.82 -5.19 20.16
N GLY A 4 4.44 -5.26 21.34
CA GLY A 4 4.64 -6.50 22.09
C GLY A 4 3.40 -7.15 22.69
N ALA A 5 2.26 -6.47 22.74
CA ALA A 5 1.02 -7.03 23.32
C ALA A 5 0.29 -7.97 22.34
N TYR A 6 0.54 -7.82 21.04
CA TYR A 6 -0.13 -8.63 20.01
C TYR A 6 0.52 -10.01 19.79
N GLN A 7 1.80 -10.15 20.06
CA GLN A 7 2.51 -11.43 19.91
C GLN A 7 2.10 -12.47 20.97
N LYS A 8 1.73 -12.05 22.18
CA LYS A 8 1.33 -12.97 23.26
C LYS A 8 -0.09 -13.54 23.16
N GLN A 9 -0.98 -12.97 22.34
CA GLN A 9 -2.34 -13.47 22.13
C GLN A 9 -2.47 -14.49 20.99
N ALA A 10 -1.47 -14.61 20.12
CA ALA A 10 -1.47 -15.60 19.04
C ALA A 10 -1.18 -17.03 19.53
N GLU A 11 -0.53 -17.19 20.68
CA GLU A 11 -0.07 -18.50 21.21
C GLU A 11 -1.16 -19.31 21.95
N LYS A 12 -2.39 -18.82 22.08
CA LYS A 12 -3.44 -19.49 22.91
C LYS A 12 -4.69 -19.92 22.15
N ARG A 13 -4.63 -20.31 20.90
CA ARG A 13 -5.77 -20.98 20.25
C ARG A 13 -5.32 -22.22 19.49
N GLU A 14 -5.09 -23.31 20.23
CA GLU A 14 -5.18 -24.66 19.68
C GLU A 14 -6.64 -24.94 19.28
N ILE A 15 -6.88 -24.98 17.95
CA ILE A 15 -8.09 -25.59 17.40
C ILE A 15 -7.61 -26.72 16.49
N GLY A 16 -7.94 -27.94 16.88
CA GLY A 16 -7.57 -29.17 16.18
C GLY A 16 -8.02 -29.17 14.73
N GLY A 17 -7.14 -29.64 13.84
CA GLY A 17 -7.43 -29.94 12.44
C GLY A 17 -6.66 -29.17 11.38
N GLN A 18 -5.72 -28.28 11.72
CA GLN A 18 -4.97 -27.45 10.76
C GLN A 18 -3.46 -27.71 10.70
N SER A 19 -2.96 -28.89 11.12
CA SER A 19 -1.52 -29.11 11.26
C SER A 19 -0.73 -29.13 9.95
N ALA A 20 -1.33 -29.46 8.81
CA ALA A 20 -0.60 -29.57 7.54
C ALA A 20 -0.37 -28.22 6.84
N ILE A 21 -1.25 -27.25 7.01
CA ILE A 21 -1.12 -25.92 6.40
C ILE A 21 -0.20 -25.02 7.25
N HIS A 22 -0.17 -25.22 8.57
CA HIS A 22 0.66 -24.43 9.48
C HIS A 22 2.16 -24.65 9.21
N HIS A 23 2.61 -25.88 8.96
CA HIS A 23 4.03 -26.19 8.69
C HIS A 23 4.54 -25.64 7.34
N ILE A 24 3.67 -25.39 6.38
CA ILE A 24 4.08 -24.75 5.10
C ILE A 24 4.39 -23.27 5.29
N TRP A 25 3.81 -22.63 6.31
CA TRP A 25 4.01 -21.21 6.59
C TRP A 25 5.12 -20.90 7.61
N GLU A 26 5.56 -21.88 8.39
CA GLU A 26 6.68 -21.74 9.35
C GLU A 26 8.05 -21.59 8.67
N GLY A 27 8.18 -21.97 7.39
CA GLY A 27 9.38 -21.78 6.60
C GLY A 27 9.40 -20.48 5.78
N PHE A 28 8.30 -19.75 5.73
CA PHE A 28 8.26 -18.40 5.19
C PHE A 28 8.56 -17.44 6.35
N GLU A 29 9.84 -17.20 6.64
CA GLU A 29 10.23 -15.98 7.33
C GLU A 29 9.59 -14.85 6.55
N LEU A 30 8.47 -14.34 7.08
CA LEU A 30 7.89 -13.09 6.60
C LEU A 30 9.04 -12.10 6.61
N MET A 31 9.53 -11.70 5.45
CA MET A 31 10.46 -10.59 5.35
C MET A 31 9.94 -9.52 6.31
N PRO A 32 10.78 -8.99 7.19
CA PRO A 32 10.32 -8.03 8.18
C PRO A 32 9.54 -6.96 7.43
N LEU A 33 8.23 -6.90 7.69
CA LEU A 33 7.36 -5.92 7.06
C LEU A 33 7.91 -4.57 7.47
N GLN A 34 8.43 -3.84 6.51
CA GLN A 34 8.98 -2.52 6.70
C GLN A 34 7.87 -1.63 7.26
N THR A 35 7.89 -1.40 8.57
CA THR A 35 6.84 -0.67 9.29
C THR A 35 7.10 0.85 9.33
N GLU A 36 8.33 1.25 9.05
CA GLU A 36 8.73 2.65 8.99
C GLU A 36 9.07 3.03 7.55
N TYR A 37 8.30 3.96 7.02
CA TYR A 37 8.50 4.53 5.69
C TYR A 37 9.17 5.91 5.86
N ASN A 38 10.49 5.91 5.86
CA ASN A 38 11.31 7.11 5.70
C ASN A 38 11.73 7.26 4.23
N LYS A 39 12.38 8.37 3.90
CA LYS A 39 12.82 8.67 2.54
C LYS A 39 13.70 7.57 1.92
N ASP A 40 14.59 6.96 2.72
CA ASP A 40 15.54 5.94 2.23
C ASP A 40 14.83 4.64 1.90
N THR A 41 13.91 4.21 2.75
CA THR A 41 13.11 3.01 2.53
C THR A 41 12.14 3.17 1.35
N ILE A 42 11.57 4.37 1.16
CA ILE A 42 10.73 4.70 0.01
C ILE A 42 11.56 4.63 -1.28
N LYS A 43 12.73 5.26 -1.29
CA LYS A 43 13.65 5.24 -2.43
C LYS A 43 14.05 3.82 -2.81
N GLU A 44 14.50 3.03 -1.84
CA GLU A 44 14.86 1.63 -2.05
C GLU A 44 13.68 0.81 -2.60
N SER A 45 12.48 1.00 -2.06
CA SER A 45 11.28 0.31 -2.53
C SER A 45 10.97 0.65 -3.99
N ILE A 46 11.07 1.92 -4.40
CA ILE A 46 10.82 2.35 -5.77
C ILE A 46 11.85 1.71 -6.72
N LEU A 47 13.15 1.80 -6.39
CA LEU A 47 14.22 1.22 -7.20
C LEU A 47 14.08 -0.32 -7.32
N ASN A 48 13.79 -1.00 -6.22
CA ASN A 48 13.54 -2.44 -6.23
C ASN A 48 12.35 -2.84 -7.10
N LYS A 49 11.28 -2.03 -7.13
CA LYS A 49 10.12 -2.29 -7.99
C LYS A 49 10.43 -2.05 -9.47
N LEU A 50 11.18 -1.01 -9.80
CA LEU A 50 11.65 -0.78 -11.17
C LEU A 50 12.47 -1.97 -11.66
N LEU A 51 13.43 -2.42 -10.85
CA LEU A 51 14.27 -3.56 -11.20
C LEU A 51 13.45 -4.86 -11.34
N ARG A 52 12.59 -5.18 -10.37
CA ARG A 52 11.88 -6.47 -10.34
C ARG A 52 10.73 -6.58 -11.33
N TYR A 53 10.01 -5.48 -11.60
CA TYR A 53 8.84 -5.51 -12.48
C TYR A 53 9.17 -5.15 -13.92
N TYR A 54 10.21 -4.32 -14.13
CA TYR A 54 10.52 -3.78 -15.46
C TYR A 54 11.95 -4.10 -15.92
N GLY A 55 12.82 -4.58 -15.02
CA GLY A 55 14.22 -4.89 -15.36
C GLY A 55 15.04 -3.64 -15.74
N CYS A 56 14.67 -2.46 -15.24
CA CYS A 56 15.30 -1.19 -15.60
C CYS A 56 15.77 -0.42 -14.37
N THR A 57 16.70 0.51 -14.59
CA THR A 57 17.13 1.51 -13.61
C THR A 57 16.22 2.73 -13.65
N ILE A 58 16.46 3.70 -12.77
CA ILE A 58 15.68 4.94 -12.76
C ILE A 58 15.93 5.79 -14.02
N GLU A 59 17.15 5.74 -14.56
CA GLU A 59 17.58 6.48 -15.76
C GLU A 59 16.92 5.92 -17.02
N ASP A 60 16.69 4.59 -17.07
CA ASP A 60 16.11 3.92 -18.24
C ASP A 60 14.58 3.82 -18.16
N ALA A 61 14.01 4.12 -17.00
CA ALA A 61 12.58 3.96 -16.76
C ALA A 61 11.75 5.05 -17.44
N THR A 62 10.66 4.64 -18.06
CA THR A 62 9.68 5.60 -18.59
C THR A 62 8.88 6.24 -17.43
N PRO A 63 8.34 7.47 -17.64
CA PRO A 63 7.52 8.15 -16.62
C PRO A 63 6.38 7.29 -16.08
N LYS A 64 5.73 6.49 -16.94
CA LYS A 64 4.67 5.56 -16.55
C LYS A 64 5.15 4.42 -15.66
N GLN A 65 6.35 3.88 -15.92
CA GLN A 65 6.96 2.85 -15.07
C GLN A 65 7.34 3.41 -13.71
N ILE A 66 7.89 4.63 -13.67
CA ILE A 66 8.18 5.34 -12.42
C ILE A 66 6.90 5.54 -11.62
N TYR A 67 5.85 6.08 -12.24
CA TYR A 67 4.54 6.22 -11.60
C TYR A 67 4.03 4.89 -11.03
N ALA A 68 4.09 3.81 -11.80
CA ALA A 68 3.60 2.50 -11.37
C ALA A 68 4.42 1.93 -10.19
N ALA A 69 5.74 2.13 -10.16
CA ALA A 69 6.60 1.74 -9.04
C ALA A 69 6.27 2.55 -7.78
N VAL A 70 6.07 3.86 -7.91
CA VAL A 70 5.64 4.74 -6.81
C VAL A 70 4.25 4.33 -6.30
N ALA A 71 3.27 4.18 -7.18
CA ALA A 71 1.92 3.77 -6.81
C ALA A 71 1.89 2.41 -6.09
N SER A 72 2.71 1.45 -6.54
CA SER A 72 2.90 0.17 -5.86
C SER A 72 3.53 0.31 -4.48
N THR A 73 4.46 1.25 -4.29
CA THR A 73 5.07 1.52 -2.98
C THR A 73 4.05 2.11 -2.01
N VAL A 74 3.24 3.06 -2.47
CA VAL A 74 2.12 3.62 -1.67
C VAL A 74 1.09 2.53 -1.34
N ARG A 75 0.75 1.69 -2.31
CA ARG A 75 -0.16 0.56 -2.10
C ARG A 75 0.32 -0.38 -1.00
N ASP A 76 1.61 -0.70 -0.96
CA ASP A 76 2.15 -1.60 0.06
C ASP A 76 1.97 -1.01 1.47
N GLN A 77 2.17 0.30 1.65
CA GLN A 77 1.88 1.00 2.90
C GLN A 77 0.40 0.91 3.30
N ILE A 78 -0.49 1.16 2.33
CA ILE A 78 -1.94 1.05 2.55
C ILE A 78 -2.32 -0.38 2.96
N MET A 79 -1.77 -1.39 2.29
CA MET A 79 -2.09 -2.80 2.56
C MET A 79 -1.64 -3.24 3.95
N LEU A 80 -0.51 -2.73 4.44
CA LEU A 80 -0.09 -2.98 5.82
C LEU A 80 -1.07 -2.39 6.83
N LYS A 81 -1.42 -1.11 6.69
CA LYS A 81 -2.41 -0.46 7.55
C LYS A 81 -3.76 -1.18 7.50
N TRP A 82 -4.20 -1.55 6.31
CA TRP A 82 -5.46 -2.28 6.12
C TRP A 82 -5.48 -3.65 6.81
N ARG A 83 -4.36 -4.36 6.80
CA ARG A 83 -4.23 -5.64 7.52
C ARG A 83 -4.43 -5.45 9.02
N PHE A 84 -3.75 -4.48 9.63
CA PHE A 84 -3.89 -4.18 11.06
C PHE A 84 -5.32 -3.77 11.42
N GLU A 85 -5.94 -2.90 10.64
CA GLU A 85 -7.33 -2.52 10.85
C GLU A 85 -8.31 -3.69 10.69
N LYS A 86 -8.05 -4.60 9.77
CA LYS A 86 -8.89 -5.79 9.57
C LYS A 86 -8.85 -6.71 10.80
N GLU A 87 -7.67 -6.87 11.40
CA GLU A 87 -7.53 -7.64 12.65
C GLU A 87 -8.22 -6.94 13.83
N ALA A 88 -7.99 -5.65 14.01
CA ALA A 88 -8.63 -4.87 15.06
C ALA A 88 -10.17 -4.93 14.95
N ARG A 89 -10.72 -4.73 13.76
CA ARG A 89 -12.18 -4.82 13.50
C ARG A 89 -12.75 -6.21 13.78
N ARG A 90 -11.97 -7.28 13.56
CA ARG A 90 -12.41 -8.64 13.90
C ARG A 90 -12.50 -8.86 15.39
N SER A 91 -11.51 -8.38 16.15
CA SER A 91 -11.47 -8.51 17.60
C SER A 91 -12.59 -7.72 18.28
N GLU A 92 -12.89 -6.53 17.76
CA GLU A 92 -13.93 -5.64 18.31
C GLU A 92 -15.35 -5.97 17.82
N LYS A 93 -15.51 -6.93 16.91
CA LYS A 93 -16.79 -7.29 16.25
C LYS A 93 -17.50 -6.05 15.66
N ALA A 94 -16.72 -5.12 15.13
CA ALA A 94 -17.22 -3.86 14.60
C ALA A 94 -18.21 -4.07 13.44
N LYS A 95 -19.25 -3.26 13.40
CA LYS A 95 -20.22 -3.24 12.30
C LYS A 95 -19.52 -2.83 11.01
N ARG A 96 -19.94 -3.41 9.87
CA ARG A 96 -19.43 -3.08 8.54
C ARG A 96 -20.50 -2.40 7.73
N LEU A 97 -20.13 -1.30 7.11
CA LEU A 97 -20.92 -0.64 6.09
C LEU A 97 -20.35 -1.02 4.71
N TYR A 98 -21.22 -1.43 3.80
CA TYR A 98 -20.88 -1.70 2.41
C TYR A 98 -21.59 -0.70 1.53
N TYR A 99 -20.81 0.05 0.75
CA TYR A 99 -21.33 0.94 -0.29
C TYR A 99 -21.09 0.30 -1.64
N LEU A 100 -22.15 0.12 -2.42
CA LEU A 100 -22.09 -0.50 -3.74
C LEU A 100 -22.66 0.48 -4.76
N SER A 101 -21.93 0.71 -5.84
CA SER A 101 -22.36 1.51 -6.97
C SER A 101 -21.84 0.91 -8.27
N ILE A 102 -22.60 1.08 -9.35
CA ILE A 102 -22.16 0.72 -10.72
C ILE A 102 -21.41 1.86 -11.39
N GLU A 103 -21.36 3.04 -10.77
CA GLU A 103 -20.68 4.20 -11.30
C GLU A 103 -19.87 4.91 -10.22
N PHE A 104 -18.60 5.19 -10.54
CA PHE A 104 -17.69 5.99 -9.71
C PHE A 104 -16.87 6.91 -10.60
N LEU A 105 -16.80 8.19 -10.24
CA LEU A 105 -15.87 9.16 -10.81
C LEU A 105 -15.02 9.72 -9.69
N THR A 106 -13.97 9.00 -9.34
CA THR A 106 -13.15 9.26 -8.15
C THR A 106 -11.99 10.24 -8.40
N GLY A 107 -11.59 10.40 -9.66
CA GLY A 107 -10.42 11.20 -10.02
C GLY A 107 -9.10 10.55 -9.58
N ARG A 108 -8.04 11.34 -9.54
CA ARG A 108 -6.69 10.90 -9.18
C ARG A 108 -6.54 10.73 -7.67
N TRP A 109 -5.93 9.63 -7.24
CA TRP A 109 -5.90 9.22 -5.83
C TRP A 109 -4.51 9.25 -5.22
N LEU A 110 -3.44 9.25 -6.00
CA LEU A 110 -2.08 9.10 -5.47
C LEU A 110 -1.76 10.21 -4.46
N HIS A 111 -1.99 11.46 -4.82
CA HIS A 111 -1.72 12.59 -3.90
C HIS A 111 -2.59 12.53 -2.65
N ASN A 112 -3.89 12.23 -2.81
CA ASN A 112 -4.80 12.07 -1.67
C ASN A 112 -4.35 10.94 -0.73
N ASN A 113 -3.85 9.83 -1.27
CA ASN A 113 -3.31 8.75 -0.47
C ASN A 113 -2.03 9.15 0.28
N LEU A 114 -1.12 9.90 -0.34
CA LEU A 114 0.08 10.43 0.34
C LEU A 114 -0.29 11.35 1.50
N LEU A 115 -1.28 12.22 1.33
CA LEU A 115 -1.80 13.09 2.40
C LEU A 115 -2.41 12.27 3.54
N ASN A 116 -3.25 11.29 3.23
CA ASN A 116 -3.89 10.43 4.22
C ASN A 116 -2.90 9.52 4.97
N LEU A 117 -1.80 9.18 4.35
CA LEU A 117 -0.70 8.44 4.96
C LEU A 117 0.23 9.34 5.79
N CYS A 118 0.07 10.68 5.70
CA CYS A 118 0.96 11.67 6.29
C CYS A 118 2.43 11.51 5.86
N SER A 119 2.66 11.05 4.63
CA SER A 119 3.99 10.69 4.11
C SER A 119 4.44 11.53 2.90
N THR A 120 3.73 12.64 2.61
CA THR A 120 4.03 13.49 1.45
C THR A 120 5.46 14.02 1.48
N LYS A 121 5.94 14.49 2.64
CA LYS A 121 7.29 15.05 2.79
C LYS A 121 8.38 14.01 2.54
N GLU A 122 8.20 12.81 3.06
CA GLU A 122 9.13 11.69 2.90
C GLU A 122 9.24 11.29 1.42
N TYR A 123 8.10 11.29 0.70
CA TYR A 123 8.09 11.03 -0.74
C TYR A 123 8.72 12.16 -1.53
N GLU A 124 8.47 13.43 -1.20
CA GLU A 124 9.12 14.58 -1.85
C GLU A 124 10.64 14.50 -1.71
N GLN A 125 11.15 14.23 -0.50
CA GLN A 125 12.58 14.06 -0.25
C GLN A 125 13.19 12.88 -1.03
N ALA A 126 12.48 11.74 -1.07
CA ALA A 126 12.92 10.59 -1.84
C ALA A 126 12.97 10.91 -3.35
N PHE A 127 11.99 11.67 -3.85
CA PHE A 127 11.94 12.07 -5.26
C PHE A 127 13.06 13.04 -5.60
N GLU A 128 13.37 14.03 -4.75
CA GLU A 128 14.50 14.94 -4.95
C GLU A 128 15.81 14.17 -5.11
N GLU A 129 16.07 13.17 -4.25
CA GLU A 129 17.26 12.34 -4.35
C GLU A 129 17.30 11.45 -5.62
N LEU A 130 16.13 11.12 -6.18
CA LEU A 130 15.99 10.36 -7.42
C LEU A 130 15.95 11.24 -8.68
N GLY A 131 16.06 12.57 -8.53
CA GLY A 131 15.93 13.51 -9.64
C GLY A 131 14.50 13.63 -10.17
N LEU A 132 13.50 13.28 -9.40
CA LEU A 132 12.08 13.31 -9.74
C LEU A 132 11.39 14.50 -9.06
N THR A 133 10.19 14.83 -9.55
CA THR A 133 9.30 15.79 -8.89
C THR A 133 7.96 15.13 -8.60
N LEU A 134 7.37 15.43 -7.44
CA LEU A 134 6.03 14.93 -7.10
C LEU A 134 5.01 15.25 -8.20
N ARG A 135 5.04 16.48 -8.72
CA ARG A 135 4.14 16.92 -9.80
C ARG A 135 4.30 16.08 -11.07
N GLY A 136 5.55 15.75 -11.46
CA GLY A 136 5.83 14.92 -12.63
C GLY A 136 5.24 13.51 -12.47
N VAL A 137 5.43 12.90 -11.29
CA VAL A 137 4.89 11.58 -11.00
C VAL A 137 3.35 11.60 -10.99
N LEU A 138 2.73 12.60 -10.36
CA LEU A 138 1.27 12.74 -10.31
C LEU A 138 0.64 12.99 -11.68
N HIS A 139 1.39 13.60 -12.62
CA HIS A 139 0.89 13.86 -13.98
C HIS A 139 0.63 12.56 -14.76
N GLU A 140 1.40 11.52 -14.48
CA GLU A 140 1.30 10.22 -15.15
C GLU A 140 0.14 9.35 -14.61
N GLU A 141 -0.54 9.77 -13.52
CA GLU A 141 -1.66 9.04 -12.96
C GLU A 141 -2.86 9.05 -13.90
N PRO A 142 -3.34 7.88 -14.36
CA PRO A 142 -4.59 7.81 -15.10
C PRO A 142 -5.75 8.12 -14.17
N GLU A 143 -6.80 8.74 -14.69
CA GLU A 143 -8.04 8.98 -13.92
C GLU A 143 -8.87 7.70 -13.84
N PRO A 144 -8.98 7.07 -12.66
CA PRO A 144 -9.85 5.92 -12.49
C PRO A 144 -11.31 6.34 -12.49
N ALA A 145 -12.10 5.64 -13.28
CA ALA A 145 -13.55 5.81 -13.34
C ALA A 145 -14.23 4.46 -13.59
N LEU A 146 -15.45 4.34 -13.16
CA LEU A 146 -16.35 3.23 -13.44
C LEU A 146 -17.68 3.79 -13.97
N GLY A 147 -18.18 3.25 -15.08
CA GLY A 147 -19.39 3.74 -15.74
C GLY A 147 -19.21 5.12 -16.37
N ASN A 148 -20.29 5.85 -16.54
CA ASN A 148 -20.30 7.20 -17.12
C ASN A 148 -19.88 8.28 -16.11
N GLY A 149 -19.78 7.94 -14.83
CA GLY A 149 -19.40 8.85 -13.75
C GLY A 149 -20.49 9.84 -13.33
N GLY A 150 -21.65 9.88 -13.98
CA GLY A 150 -22.74 10.80 -13.68
C GLY A 150 -23.39 10.49 -12.33
N LEU A 151 -23.77 9.26 -12.11
CA LEU A 151 -24.39 8.80 -10.87
C LEU A 151 -23.38 8.80 -9.72
N GLY A 152 -22.16 8.34 -9.94
CA GLY A 152 -21.11 8.31 -8.92
C GLY A 152 -20.66 9.70 -8.47
N ARG A 153 -20.76 10.72 -9.34
CA ARG A 153 -20.43 12.10 -9.00
C ARG A 153 -21.55 12.80 -8.19
N LEU A 154 -22.79 12.38 -8.38
CA LEU A 154 -23.96 13.00 -7.74
C LEU A 154 -24.37 12.30 -6.43
N ALA A 155 -23.83 11.12 -6.17
CA ALA A 155 -24.05 10.38 -4.94
C ALA A 155 -22.98 10.69 -3.91
#